data_9630220cbf2d43bf1d1b49b13ca31b61
#
_entry.id   9630220cbf2d43bf1d1b49b13ca31b61
#
_cell.length_a   1.000
_cell.length_b   1.000
_cell.length_c   1.000
_cell.angle_alpha   90.00
_cell.angle_beta   90.00
_cell.angle_gamma   90.00
#
_symmetry.space_group_name_H-M   'P 1'
#
loop_
_entity.id
_entity.type
_entity.pdbx_description
1 polymer ?
#
loop_
_entity_poly.entity_id
_entity_poly.type
_entity_poly.pdbx_seq_one_letter_code
_entity_poly.pdbx_strand_id
1 'polypeptide(L)'
;MTSSRARSRRPSAVPGSGSSSSRVAWINIPEKVVINKLEKKYQPVEMPHRKIVQALVKGIGDNKLAANFHADPGTICQGCHHNSPIAKKPPQCASCHGQPFDVKKSDAPGLLGAYHIQCMGCHTEMGIEKPVGCTECHKEK
;
A
#
# COMPACT_ATOMS: atom_id res chain seq x y z
N MET A 1 64.79 -34.06 -15.53
CA MET A 1 63.86 -33.26 -16.39
C MET A 1 62.42 -33.73 -16.12
N THR A 2 61.75 -33.14 -15.17
CA THR A 2 60.41 -33.52 -14.75
C THR A 2 59.44 -32.38 -15.06
N SER A 3 58.60 -32.58 -16.07
CA SER A 3 57.62 -31.61 -16.54
C SER A 3 56.35 -31.66 -15.66
N SER A 4 56.10 -30.62 -14.86
CA SER A 4 54.88 -30.47 -14.06
C SER A 4 53.78 -29.82 -14.90
N ARG A 5 52.75 -30.61 -15.25
CA ARG A 5 51.52 -30.09 -15.85
C ARG A 5 50.63 -29.40 -14.83
N ALA A 6 50.46 -28.11 -14.98
CA ALA A 6 49.49 -27.32 -14.25
C ALA A 6 48.08 -27.67 -14.67
N ARG A 7 47.24 -28.16 -13.73
CA ARG A 7 45.82 -28.40 -13.94
C ARG A 7 45.09 -27.07 -13.79
N SER A 8 44.53 -26.57 -14.89
CA SER A 8 43.59 -25.48 -14.95
C SER A 8 42.30 -25.87 -14.21
N ARG A 9 42.03 -25.20 -13.09
CA ARG A 9 40.75 -25.30 -12.39
C ARG A 9 39.75 -24.39 -13.11
N ARG A 10 38.71 -24.98 -13.70
CA ARG A 10 37.55 -24.25 -14.18
C ARG A 10 36.82 -23.63 -12.99
N PRO A 11 36.38 -22.37 -13.05
CA PRO A 11 35.51 -21.82 -12.02
C PRO A 11 34.14 -22.49 -12.09
N SER A 12 33.69 -23.01 -10.96
CA SER A 12 32.34 -23.56 -10.79
C SER A 12 31.32 -22.45 -11.01
N ALA A 13 30.41 -22.66 -11.94
CA ALA A 13 29.27 -21.80 -12.16
C ALA A 13 28.42 -21.76 -10.87
N VAL A 14 28.26 -20.57 -10.30
CA VAL A 14 27.34 -20.30 -9.22
C VAL A 14 25.93 -20.46 -9.81
N PRO A 15 25.06 -21.34 -9.28
CA PRO A 15 23.69 -21.38 -9.73
C PRO A 15 23.03 -20.04 -9.44
N GLY A 16 22.54 -19.38 -10.49
CA GLY A 16 21.82 -18.14 -10.39
C GLY A 16 20.67 -18.28 -9.42
N SER A 17 20.69 -17.47 -8.37
CA SER A 17 19.56 -17.28 -7.45
C SER A 17 18.38 -16.78 -8.27
N GLY A 18 17.49 -17.68 -8.63
CA GLY A 18 16.21 -17.34 -9.21
C GLY A 18 15.49 -16.42 -8.24
N SER A 19 15.45 -15.13 -8.55
CA SER A 19 14.62 -14.15 -7.87
C SER A 19 13.18 -14.63 -8.00
N SER A 20 12.70 -15.33 -6.97
CA SER A 20 11.29 -15.59 -6.78
C SER A 20 10.65 -14.24 -6.44
N SER A 21 10.34 -13.48 -7.49
CA SER A 21 9.49 -12.28 -7.38
C SER A 21 8.21 -12.73 -6.70
N SER A 22 8.06 -12.33 -5.44
CA SER A 22 6.84 -12.54 -4.66
C SER A 22 5.71 -11.83 -5.39
N ARG A 23 5.04 -12.55 -6.28
CA ARG A 23 3.80 -12.07 -6.90
C ARG A 23 2.82 -11.91 -5.76
N VAL A 24 2.63 -10.67 -5.32
CA VAL A 24 1.51 -10.33 -4.46
C VAL A 24 0.30 -10.97 -5.11
N ALA A 25 -0.37 -11.84 -4.39
CA ALA A 25 -1.54 -12.52 -4.92
C ALA A 25 -2.67 -11.48 -5.04
N TRP A 26 -2.68 -10.76 -6.14
CA TRP A 26 -3.69 -9.74 -6.51
C TRP A 26 -5.13 -10.25 -6.35
N ILE A 27 -5.28 -11.58 -6.33
CA ILE A 27 -6.54 -12.31 -6.17
C ILE A 27 -7.21 -12.00 -4.82
N ASN A 28 -6.44 -11.68 -3.79
CA ASN A 28 -6.97 -11.44 -2.44
C ASN A 28 -7.20 -9.96 -2.11
N ILE A 29 -6.89 -9.04 -3.04
CA ILE A 29 -7.13 -7.62 -2.85
C ILE A 29 -8.57 -7.32 -3.27
N PRO A 30 -9.43 -6.81 -2.36
CA PRO A 30 -10.81 -6.50 -2.69
C PRO A 30 -10.88 -5.44 -3.80
N GLU A 31 -11.80 -5.60 -4.72
CA GLU A 31 -12.00 -4.64 -5.80
C GLU A 31 -12.48 -3.29 -5.26
N LYS A 32 -13.45 -3.34 -4.36
CA LYS A 32 -14.02 -2.18 -3.68
C LYS A 32 -14.01 -2.37 -2.18
N VAL A 33 -13.88 -1.28 -1.44
CA VAL A 33 -14.11 -1.22 0.00
C VAL A 33 -15.20 -0.20 0.27
N VAL A 34 -16.23 -0.62 1.01
CA VAL A 34 -17.35 0.24 1.39
C VAL A 34 -17.07 0.83 2.78
N ILE A 35 -17.02 2.16 2.86
CA ILE A 35 -16.79 2.91 4.09
C ILE A 35 -18.12 3.48 4.54
N ASN A 36 -18.71 2.87 5.58
CA ASN A 36 -20.06 3.20 6.07
C ASN A 36 -20.15 3.47 7.58
N LYS A 37 -19.03 3.60 8.28
CA LYS A 37 -19.03 3.72 9.75
C LYS A 37 -19.57 5.05 10.28
N LEU A 38 -19.63 6.08 9.44
CA LEU A 38 -20.02 7.46 9.81
C LEU A 38 -21.06 8.07 8.87
N GLU A 39 -21.87 7.27 8.26
CA GLU A 39 -22.87 7.73 7.28
C GLU A 39 -24.04 8.49 7.92
N LYS A 40 -23.81 9.72 8.34
CA LYS A 40 -24.90 10.58 8.83
C LYS A 40 -25.53 11.41 7.71
N LYS A 41 -24.73 12.18 7.01
CA LYS A 41 -25.14 13.16 5.99
C LYS A 41 -25.03 12.59 4.57
N TYR A 42 -24.02 11.77 4.33
CA TYR A 42 -23.72 11.23 3.00
C TYR A 42 -24.00 9.72 2.95
N GLN A 43 -24.11 9.21 1.73
CA GLN A 43 -24.13 7.78 1.50
C GLN A 43 -22.75 7.15 1.80
N PRO A 44 -22.68 5.81 1.99
CA PRO A 44 -21.42 5.11 2.09
C PRO A 44 -20.48 5.42 0.93
N VAL A 45 -19.18 5.56 1.21
CA VAL A 45 -18.18 5.75 0.16
C VAL A 45 -17.75 4.40 -0.39
N GLU A 46 -17.87 4.21 -1.69
CA GLU A 46 -17.31 3.05 -2.39
C GLU A 46 -15.90 3.37 -2.90
N MET A 47 -14.89 3.01 -2.14
CA MET A 47 -13.50 3.19 -2.52
C MET A 47 -13.07 2.12 -3.53
N PRO A 48 -12.58 2.48 -4.74
CA PRO A 48 -12.10 1.51 -5.74
C PRO A 48 -10.71 0.98 -5.38
N HIS A 49 -10.63 0.17 -4.34
CA HIS A 49 -9.41 -0.22 -3.66
C HIS A 49 -8.35 -0.83 -4.60
N ARG A 50 -8.74 -1.82 -5.41
CA ARG A 50 -7.81 -2.48 -6.32
C ARG A 50 -7.24 -1.53 -7.38
N LYS A 51 -8.04 -0.60 -7.89
CA LYS A 51 -7.58 0.40 -8.86
C LYS A 51 -6.53 1.33 -8.25
N ILE A 52 -6.75 1.76 -7.00
CA ILE A 52 -5.79 2.60 -6.27
C ILE A 52 -4.46 1.87 -6.09
N VAL A 53 -4.50 0.61 -5.63
CA VAL A 53 -3.28 -0.19 -5.46
C VAL A 53 -2.55 -0.39 -6.78
N GLN A 54 -3.27 -0.69 -7.87
CA GLN A 54 -2.67 -0.84 -9.20
C GLN A 54 -2.01 0.45 -9.70
N ALA A 55 -2.64 1.60 -9.47
CA ALA A 55 -2.08 2.89 -9.83
C ALA A 55 -0.79 3.19 -9.05
N LEU A 56 -0.76 2.91 -7.74
CA LEU A 56 0.44 3.06 -6.90
C LEU A 56 1.58 2.16 -7.35
N VAL A 57 1.30 0.88 -7.61
CA VAL A 57 2.30 -0.08 -8.11
C VAL A 57 2.89 0.39 -9.43
N LYS A 58 2.04 0.86 -10.36
CA LYS A 58 2.51 1.39 -11.64
C LYS A 58 3.39 2.63 -11.43
N GLY A 59 2.94 3.61 -10.64
CA GLY A 59 3.70 4.82 -10.37
C GLY A 59 5.06 4.56 -9.73
N ILE A 60 5.15 3.57 -8.83
CA ILE A 60 6.43 3.14 -8.24
C ILE A 60 7.30 2.46 -9.29
N GLY A 61 6.73 1.60 -10.13
CA GLY A 61 7.48 0.90 -11.19
C GLY A 61 8.06 1.87 -12.23
N ASP A 62 7.37 2.96 -12.52
CA ASP A 62 7.80 4.00 -13.46
C ASP A 62 8.92 4.89 -12.88
N ASN A 63 9.13 4.87 -11.56
CA ASN A 63 10.16 5.64 -10.86
C ASN A 63 11.28 4.73 -10.35
N LYS A 64 12.47 4.81 -10.97
CA LYS A 64 13.61 3.96 -10.63
C LYS A 64 14.04 4.03 -9.18
N LEU A 65 13.98 5.21 -8.56
CA LEU A 65 14.36 5.39 -7.16
C LEU A 65 13.30 4.73 -6.26
N ALA A 66 12.02 5.01 -6.48
CA ALA A 66 10.93 4.41 -5.73
C ALA A 66 10.93 2.88 -5.85
N ALA A 67 11.19 2.33 -7.03
CA ALA A 67 11.27 0.89 -7.27
C ALA A 67 12.36 0.20 -6.44
N ASN A 68 13.48 0.88 -6.18
CA ASN A 68 14.54 0.33 -5.32
C ASN A 68 14.12 0.25 -3.85
N PHE A 69 13.36 1.23 -3.34
CA PHE A 69 12.91 1.25 -1.95
C PHE A 69 11.65 0.43 -1.71
N HIS A 70 10.85 0.21 -2.75
CA HIS A 70 9.58 -0.53 -2.70
C HIS A 70 9.64 -1.82 -3.55
N ALA A 71 10.79 -2.49 -3.54
CA ALA A 71 10.97 -3.76 -4.26
C ALA A 71 10.00 -4.85 -3.78
N ASP A 72 9.61 -4.82 -2.49
CA ASP A 72 8.54 -5.66 -1.97
C ASP A 72 7.19 -4.92 -2.09
N PRO A 73 6.26 -5.43 -2.92
CA PRO A 73 4.94 -4.84 -3.08
C PRO A 73 4.14 -4.70 -1.77
N GLY A 74 4.46 -5.51 -0.75
CA GLY A 74 3.85 -5.41 0.57
C GLY A 74 4.11 -4.08 1.27
N THR A 75 5.24 -3.42 0.99
CA THR A 75 5.57 -2.11 1.57
C THR A 75 4.60 -1.03 1.12
N ILE A 76 4.03 -1.14 -0.08
CA ILE A 76 3.03 -0.22 -0.61
C ILE A 76 1.75 -0.26 0.25
N CYS A 77 1.36 -1.45 0.68
CA CYS A 77 0.18 -1.65 1.52
C CYS A 77 0.30 -0.92 2.85
N GLN A 78 1.50 -0.87 3.43
CA GLN A 78 1.75 -0.23 4.71
C GLN A 78 1.62 1.30 4.69
N GLY A 79 1.68 1.93 3.54
CA GLY A 79 1.39 3.36 3.40
C GLY A 79 -0.03 3.73 3.83
N CYS A 80 -0.99 2.83 3.61
CA CYS A 80 -2.37 2.99 4.07
C CYS A 80 -2.69 2.11 5.30
N HIS A 81 -2.20 0.88 5.31
CA HIS A 81 -2.41 -0.09 6.38
C HIS A 81 -1.24 -0.08 7.37
N HIS A 82 -0.89 1.10 7.86
CA HIS A 82 0.13 1.27 8.88
C HIS A 82 -0.22 0.41 10.12
N ASN A 83 0.74 -0.07 10.86
CA ASN A 83 0.56 -0.98 12.01
C ASN A 83 -0.08 -2.35 11.69
N SER A 84 -0.07 -2.78 10.43
CA SER A 84 -0.53 -4.11 10.04
C SER A 84 0.61 -4.93 9.44
N PRO A 85 0.75 -6.21 9.79
CA PRO A 85 1.67 -7.10 9.10
C PRO A 85 1.29 -7.26 7.63
N ILE A 86 2.27 -7.24 6.73
CA ILE A 86 2.09 -7.34 5.27
C ILE A 86 1.29 -8.58 4.86
N ALA A 87 1.50 -9.70 5.52
CA ALA A 87 0.93 -11.00 5.15
C ALA A 87 -0.48 -11.26 5.71
N LYS A 88 -1.07 -10.34 6.46
CA LYS A 88 -2.37 -10.52 7.11
C LYS A 88 -3.41 -9.55 6.55
N LYS A 89 -4.67 -9.98 6.58
CA LYS A 89 -5.79 -9.09 6.31
C LYS A 89 -5.73 -7.92 7.30
N PRO A 90 -5.60 -6.67 6.83
CA PRO A 90 -5.48 -5.53 7.71
C PRO A 90 -6.78 -5.31 8.50
N PRO A 91 -6.71 -4.83 9.75
CA PRO A 91 -7.89 -4.47 10.52
C PRO A 91 -8.60 -3.26 9.88
N GLN A 92 -9.86 -3.07 10.20
CA GLN A 92 -10.58 -1.87 9.79
C GLN A 92 -10.02 -0.65 10.53
N CYS A 93 -9.97 0.51 9.86
CA CYS A 93 -9.49 1.76 10.47
C CYS A 93 -10.20 2.08 11.80
N ALA A 94 -11.51 1.78 11.88
CA ALA A 94 -12.32 1.98 13.08
C ALA A 94 -11.91 1.15 14.30
N SER A 95 -11.07 0.13 14.13
CA SER A 95 -10.60 -0.66 15.28
C SER A 95 -9.55 0.07 16.12
N CYS A 96 -8.84 1.02 15.51
CA CYS A 96 -7.82 1.84 16.17
C CYS A 96 -8.20 3.32 16.23
N HIS A 97 -8.86 3.85 15.19
CA HIS A 97 -9.33 5.23 15.13
C HIS A 97 -10.73 5.33 15.71
N GLY A 98 -10.78 5.73 16.97
CA GLY A 98 -12.01 5.74 17.77
C GLY A 98 -13.00 6.84 17.39
N GLN A 99 -14.18 6.72 18.01
CA GLN A 99 -15.28 7.68 17.94
C GLN A 99 -16.03 7.77 19.26
N PRO A 100 -16.31 8.99 19.68
CA PRO A 100 -15.77 10.26 19.19
C PRO A 100 -14.25 10.35 19.41
N PHE A 101 -13.59 11.23 18.67
CA PHE A 101 -12.17 11.53 18.90
C PHE A 101 -11.99 12.15 20.30
N ASP A 102 -11.05 11.63 21.06
CA ASP A 102 -10.70 12.15 22.39
C ASP A 102 -9.19 12.43 22.43
N VAL A 103 -8.83 13.70 22.31
CA VAL A 103 -7.44 14.17 22.31
C VAL A 103 -6.68 13.78 23.59
N LYS A 104 -7.38 13.54 24.71
CA LYS A 104 -6.75 13.14 25.97
C LYS A 104 -6.40 11.65 26.03
N LYS A 105 -7.00 10.85 25.16
CA LYS A 105 -6.86 9.40 25.18
C LYS A 105 -6.03 8.84 24.03
N SER A 106 -5.81 9.60 22.97
CA SER A 106 -5.11 9.13 21.79
C SER A 106 -4.44 10.24 21.01
N ASP A 107 -3.20 10.05 20.64
CA ASP A 107 -2.47 10.90 19.69
C ASP A 107 -2.89 10.63 18.24
N ALA A 108 -3.65 9.56 18.00
CA ALA A 108 -4.16 9.21 16.69
C ALA A 108 -5.40 10.04 16.34
N PRO A 109 -5.58 10.45 15.09
CA PRO A 109 -6.79 11.17 14.67
C PRO A 109 -8.03 10.28 14.84
N GLY A 110 -9.18 10.91 15.10
CA GLY A 110 -10.46 10.21 15.06
C GLY A 110 -10.75 9.67 13.67
N LEU A 111 -11.68 8.72 13.57
CA LEU A 111 -11.94 7.97 12.34
C LEU A 111 -12.23 8.87 11.13
N LEU A 112 -13.00 9.94 11.31
CA LEU A 112 -13.29 10.90 10.24
C LEU A 112 -12.01 11.58 9.74
N GLY A 113 -11.17 12.05 10.65
CA GLY A 113 -9.89 12.66 10.32
C GLY A 113 -8.94 11.65 9.66
N ALA A 114 -8.90 10.41 10.16
CA ALA A 114 -8.04 9.37 9.62
C ALA A 114 -8.31 9.10 8.13
N TYR A 115 -9.58 8.97 7.72
CA TYR A 115 -9.91 8.80 6.30
C TYR A 115 -9.56 10.03 5.46
N HIS A 116 -9.92 11.24 5.92
CA HIS A 116 -9.67 12.45 5.13
C HIS A 116 -8.19 12.75 5.00
N ILE A 117 -7.41 12.67 6.08
CA ILE A 117 -5.96 12.88 6.04
C ILE A 117 -5.31 11.84 5.11
N GLN A 118 -5.69 10.58 5.22
CA GLN A 118 -5.10 9.51 4.42
C GLN A 118 -5.42 9.67 2.92
N CYS A 119 -6.68 9.92 2.58
CA CYS A 119 -7.09 9.99 1.17
C CYS A 119 -6.72 11.32 0.52
N MET A 120 -7.16 12.44 1.11
CA MET A 120 -6.93 13.77 0.54
C MET A 120 -5.48 14.20 0.65
N GLY A 121 -4.81 13.88 1.77
CA GLY A 121 -3.38 14.16 1.96
C GLY A 121 -2.54 13.48 0.89
N CYS A 122 -2.76 12.18 0.67
CA CYS A 122 -2.07 11.42 -0.38
C CYS A 122 -2.32 12.01 -1.78
N HIS A 123 -3.57 12.34 -2.12
CA HIS A 123 -3.90 12.94 -3.42
C HIS A 123 -3.18 14.28 -3.60
N THR A 124 -3.14 15.11 -2.57
CA THR A 124 -2.44 16.40 -2.58
C THR A 124 -0.93 16.22 -2.78
N GLU A 125 -0.31 15.32 -2.02
CA GLU A 125 1.12 15.05 -2.10
C GLU A 125 1.54 14.47 -3.46
N MET A 126 0.68 13.66 -4.06
CA MET A 126 0.91 13.07 -5.39
C MET A 126 0.48 13.97 -6.55
N GLY A 127 -0.02 15.18 -6.29
CA GLY A 127 -0.51 16.09 -7.32
C GLY A 127 -1.75 15.58 -8.07
N ILE A 128 -2.56 14.73 -7.43
CA ILE A 128 -3.80 14.21 -8.01
C ILE A 128 -4.90 15.25 -7.81
N GLU A 129 -5.38 15.82 -8.90
CA GLU A 129 -6.37 16.89 -8.86
C GLU A 129 -7.78 16.40 -8.46
N LYS A 130 -8.09 15.14 -8.76
CA LYS A 130 -9.42 14.53 -8.46
C LYS A 130 -9.29 13.05 -8.09
N PRO A 131 -10.06 12.55 -7.10
CA PRO A 131 -11.03 13.26 -6.27
C PRO A 131 -10.36 13.95 -5.07
N VAL A 132 -10.69 15.21 -4.81
CA VAL A 132 -10.28 15.97 -3.61
C VAL A 132 -11.46 16.76 -2.99
N GLY A 133 -12.56 16.90 -3.70
CA GLY A 133 -13.78 17.55 -3.24
C GLY A 133 -14.74 16.62 -2.52
N CYS A 134 -15.59 17.18 -1.66
CA CYS A 134 -16.56 16.41 -0.85
C CYS A 134 -17.46 15.51 -1.73
N THR A 135 -18.07 16.07 -2.78
CA THR A 135 -19.03 15.36 -3.63
C THR A 135 -18.38 14.42 -4.64
N GLU A 136 -17.06 14.48 -4.78
CA GLU A 136 -16.30 13.55 -5.65
C GLU A 136 -16.11 12.18 -5.00
N CYS A 137 -16.15 12.12 -3.66
CA CYS A 137 -16.10 10.88 -2.88
C CYS A 137 -17.45 10.53 -2.27
N HIS A 138 -18.20 11.55 -1.80
CA HIS A 138 -19.46 11.38 -1.11
C HIS A 138 -20.66 11.71 -2.00
N LYS A 139 -21.62 10.80 -2.04
CA LYS A 139 -22.93 11.07 -2.63
C LYS A 139 -23.87 11.58 -1.54
N GLU A 140 -24.67 12.59 -1.85
CA GLU A 140 -25.73 13.07 -0.97
C GLU A 140 -26.82 11.98 -0.83
N LYS A 141 -27.46 11.95 0.36
CA LYS A 141 -28.61 11.05 0.62
C LYS A 141 -29.87 11.56 -0.03
#